data_eab59b5f6532089ac22a6bfa890a0684
#
_entry.id   eab59b5f6532089ac22a6bfa890a0684
#
_cell.length_a   1.000
_cell.length_b   1.000
_cell.length_c   1.000
_cell.angle_alpha   90.00
_cell.angle_beta   90.00
_cell.angle_gamma   90.00
#
_symmetry.space_group_name_H-M   'P 1'
#
loop_
_entity.id
_entity.type
_entity.pdbx_description
1 polymer ?
#
loop_
_entity_poly.entity_id
_entity_poly.type
_entity_poly.pdbx_seq_one_letter_code
_entity_poly.pdbx_strand_id
1 'polypeptide(L)'
;MLFIADMAESEAQLHRALATLRHAFDDAGWGQPMTVARIKRGLETRTVYATSDGLSIWPQGVQLPSGVIPLDEMPGTPVAPELCGSLMVTDKLTSLIPRGWEVEGVLSSVSGEEGSQSTEQYQALVSAGELLDCKVSRGREGVTDDEALSTFARASIGGTGVGELDVESARIRASRWVGTQPRGYLDTLARYYLSDAAESMSRGNWGEAVYSSEKYLSVQQSEKQAA
;
A
#
# COMPACT_ATOMS: atom_id res chain seq x y z
N MET A 1 -4.04 -0.49 31.87
CA MET A 1 -5.08 0.25 31.16
C MET A 1 -4.52 0.53 29.75
N LEU A 2 -5.26 0.24 28.70
CA LEU A 2 -4.75 0.45 27.36
C LEU A 2 -4.63 1.97 27.12
N PHE A 3 -3.53 2.43 26.54
CA PHE A 3 -3.26 3.85 26.31
C PHE A 3 -4.33 4.58 25.46
N ILE A 4 -5.06 3.83 24.61
CA ILE A 4 -6.15 4.39 23.78
C ILE A 4 -7.44 4.69 24.57
N ALA A 5 -7.57 4.25 25.81
CA ALA A 5 -8.81 4.43 26.58
C ALA A 5 -9.12 5.90 26.90
N ASP A 6 -8.10 6.74 26.94
CA ASP A 6 -8.22 8.18 27.24
C ASP A 6 -8.11 9.06 25.98
N MET A 7 -8.01 8.45 24.79
CA MET A 7 -7.92 9.17 23.50
C MET A 7 -9.29 9.49 22.92
N ALA A 8 -9.34 10.50 22.05
CA ALA A 8 -10.51 10.70 21.20
C ALA A 8 -10.72 9.47 20.30
N GLU A 9 -11.98 9.08 20.05
CA GLU A 9 -12.29 7.87 19.28
C GLU A 9 -11.64 7.89 17.88
N SER A 10 -11.57 9.05 17.22
CA SER A 10 -10.92 9.19 15.92
C SER A 10 -9.42 8.90 15.94
N GLU A 11 -8.74 9.28 17.01
CA GLU A 11 -7.33 9.01 17.23
C GLU A 11 -7.09 7.53 17.60
N ALA A 12 -7.92 6.99 18.48
CA ALA A 12 -7.89 5.58 18.83
C ALA A 12 -8.09 4.68 17.59
N GLN A 13 -8.99 5.07 16.68
CA GLN A 13 -9.19 4.36 15.41
C GLN A 13 -7.97 4.42 14.49
N LEU A 14 -7.25 5.54 14.41
CA LEU A 14 -6.00 5.61 13.66
C LEU A 14 -4.93 4.68 14.24
N HIS A 15 -4.82 4.64 15.57
CA HIS A 15 -3.90 3.72 16.24
C HIS A 15 -4.23 2.25 15.96
N ARG A 16 -5.52 1.87 16.01
CA ARG A 16 -5.95 0.51 15.67
C ARG A 16 -5.70 0.21 14.19
N ALA A 17 -6.02 1.13 13.27
CA ALA A 17 -5.81 0.95 11.84
C ALA A 17 -4.33 0.75 11.51
N LEU A 18 -3.44 1.58 12.04
CA LEU A 18 -2.00 1.45 11.82
C LEU A 18 -1.46 0.14 12.40
N ALA A 19 -1.84 -0.20 13.64
CA ALA A 19 -1.40 -1.44 14.26
C ALA A 19 -1.87 -2.67 13.47
N THR A 20 -3.10 -2.65 12.97
CA THR A 20 -3.67 -3.74 12.16
C THR A 20 -2.91 -3.90 10.84
N LEU A 21 -2.64 -2.80 10.13
CA LEU A 21 -1.87 -2.84 8.89
C LEU A 21 -0.45 -3.36 9.14
N ARG A 22 0.23 -2.85 10.17
CA ARG A 22 1.57 -3.33 10.55
C ARG A 22 1.56 -4.83 10.80
N HIS A 23 0.62 -5.32 11.58
CA HIS A 23 0.49 -6.74 11.91
C HIS A 23 0.25 -7.58 10.65
N ALA A 24 -0.71 -7.21 9.82
CA ALA A 24 -1.04 -7.94 8.58
C ALA A 24 0.14 -7.97 7.58
N PHE A 25 0.89 -6.87 7.47
CA PHE A 25 2.07 -6.79 6.61
C PHE A 25 3.24 -7.58 7.18
N ASP A 26 3.47 -7.54 8.48
CA ASP A 26 4.52 -8.31 9.15
C ASP A 26 4.28 -9.81 9.01
N ASP A 27 3.05 -10.28 9.24
CA ASP A 27 2.64 -11.68 9.08
C ASP A 27 2.82 -12.18 7.64
N ALA A 28 2.61 -11.32 6.65
CA ALA A 28 2.84 -11.62 5.25
C ALA A 28 4.31 -11.48 4.80
N GLY A 29 5.22 -11.14 5.71
CA GLY A 29 6.63 -10.90 5.38
C GLY A 29 6.91 -9.57 4.68
N TRP A 30 5.97 -8.62 4.71
CA TRP A 30 6.04 -7.31 4.05
C TRP A 30 6.20 -6.15 5.02
N GLY A 31 6.68 -6.40 6.23
CA GLY A 31 6.91 -5.36 7.24
C GLY A 31 7.77 -4.21 6.69
N GLN A 32 7.23 -2.98 6.76
CA GLN A 32 7.87 -1.77 6.23
C GLN A 32 7.30 -0.53 6.91
N PRO A 33 8.00 0.62 6.84
CA PRO A 33 7.44 1.89 7.26
C PRO A 33 6.13 2.20 6.54
N MET A 34 5.13 2.65 7.31
CA MET A 34 3.81 3.02 6.78
C MET A 34 3.21 4.16 7.60
N THR A 35 2.28 4.86 6.99
CA THR A 35 1.53 5.96 7.60
C THR A 35 0.06 5.80 7.25
N VAL A 36 -0.80 6.07 8.21
CA VAL A 36 -2.25 6.17 8.02
C VAL A 36 -2.70 7.60 8.23
N ALA A 37 -3.73 8.02 7.51
CA ALA A 37 -4.39 9.30 7.74
C ALA A 37 -5.90 9.15 7.71
N ARG A 38 -6.55 9.92 8.55
CA ARG A 38 -7.98 10.21 8.45
C ARG A 38 -8.16 11.46 7.61
N ILE A 39 -8.90 11.33 6.54
CA ILE A 39 -9.19 12.42 5.61
C ILE A 39 -10.70 12.65 5.52
N LYS A 40 -11.09 13.90 5.27
CA LYS A 40 -12.49 14.33 5.22
C LYS A 40 -12.79 15.19 4.02
N ARG A 41 -13.99 15.02 3.46
CA ARG A 41 -14.54 15.87 2.42
C ARG A 41 -16.04 16.06 2.68
N GLY A 42 -16.41 17.23 3.19
CA GLY A 42 -17.77 17.47 3.65
C GLY A 42 -18.17 16.55 4.81
N LEU A 43 -19.16 15.68 4.59
CA LEU A 43 -19.58 14.68 5.58
C LEU A 43 -18.92 13.32 5.39
N GLU A 44 -18.19 13.13 4.30
CA GLU A 44 -17.49 11.88 4.01
C GLU A 44 -16.15 11.85 4.73
N THR A 45 -15.87 10.76 5.43
CA THR A 45 -14.59 10.51 6.09
C THR A 45 -14.03 9.18 5.59
N ARG A 46 -12.73 9.13 5.36
CA ARG A 46 -12.01 7.91 4.97
C ARG A 46 -10.70 7.77 5.74
N THR A 47 -10.26 6.53 5.90
CA THR A 47 -8.91 6.24 6.38
C THR A 47 -8.09 5.72 5.21
N VAL A 48 -6.96 6.37 4.93
CA VAL A 48 -6.05 5.99 3.85
C VAL A 48 -4.68 5.64 4.41
N TYR A 49 -3.92 4.82 3.69
CA TYR A 49 -2.55 4.52 4.07
C TYR A 49 -1.57 4.70 2.91
N ALA A 50 -0.32 4.97 3.25
CA ALA A 50 0.83 4.94 2.37
C ALA A 50 1.92 4.03 2.94
N THR A 51 2.77 3.49 2.08
CA THR A 51 3.87 2.60 2.43
C THR A 51 5.20 3.13 1.94
N SER A 52 6.30 2.66 2.50
CA SER A 52 7.65 3.00 2.04
C SER A 52 7.87 2.55 0.60
N ASP A 53 7.45 1.33 0.27
CA ASP A 53 7.47 0.80 -1.09
C ASP A 53 6.29 1.34 -1.90
N GLY A 54 6.53 1.78 -3.13
CA GLY A 54 5.49 2.38 -3.97
C GLY A 54 4.83 3.58 -3.30
N LEU A 55 3.58 3.84 -3.62
CA LEU A 55 2.75 4.83 -2.92
C LEU A 55 2.01 4.18 -1.74
N SER A 56 1.33 3.08 -2.01
CA SER A 56 0.58 2.30 -1.01
C SER A 56 0.47 0.85 -1.49
N ILE A 57 1.56 0.10 -1.36
CA ILE A 57 1.59 -1.31 -1.77
C ILE A 57 0.53 -2.11 -0.99
N TRP A 58 -0.17 -2.95 -1.70
CA TRP A 58 -1.05 -3.95 -1.14
C TRP A 58 -0.54 -5.34 -1.53
N PRO A 59 0.21 -6.03 -0.67
CA PRO A 59 0.80 -7.33 -0.99
C PRO A 59 -0.25 -8.42 -1.18
N GLN A 60 0.08 -9.41 -1.99
CA GLN A 60 -0.75 -10.60 -2.18
C GLN A 60 -1.01 -11.31 -0.85
N GLY A 61 -2.26 -11.74 -0.64
CA GLY A 61 -2.66 -12.44 0.58
C GLY A 61 -2.93 -11.55 1.80
N VAL A 62 -2.56 -10.27 1.75
CA VAL A 62 -2.91 -9.32 2.81
C VAL A 62 -4.35 -8.86 2.65
N GLN A 63 -5.14 -9.01 3.71
CA GLN A 63 -6.47 -8.43 3.80
C GLN A 63 -6.43 -7.12 4.58
N LEU A 64 -7.22 -6.16 4.14
CA LEU A 64 -7.34 -4.86 4.80
C LEU A 64 -8.58 -4.80 5.72
N PRO A 65 -8.54 -3.98 6.76
CA PRO A 65 -9.74 -3.66 7.53
C PRO A 65 -10.73 -2.86 6.68
N SER A 66 -12.02 -3.06 6.93
CA SER A 66 -13.07 -2.32 6.25
C SER A 66 -12.91 -0.80 6.47
N GLY A 67 -13.00 -0.03 5.38
CA GLY A 67 -12.88 1.43 5.42
C GLY A 67 -11.45 1.97 5.39
N VAL A 68 -10.45 1.11 5.37
CA VAL A 68 -9.05 1.49 5.11
C VAL A 68 -8.72 1.27 3.63
N ILE A 69 -8.22 2.30 2.97
CA ILE A 69 -8.02 2.31 1.51
C ILE A 69 -6.55 2.65 1.21
N PRO A 70 -5.90 1.93 0.28
CA PRO A 70 -4.62 2.35 -0.27
C PRO A 70 -4.74 3.76 -0.89
N LEU A 71 -3.78 4.63 -0.63
CA LEU A 71 -3.86 6.01 -1.12
C LEU A 71 -3.90 6.08 -2.66
N ASP A 72 -3.18 5.20 -3.35
CA ASP A 72 -3.17 5.14 -4.81
C ASP A 72 -4.48 4.61 -5.42
N GLU A 73 -5.38 4.07 -4.62
CA GLU A 73 -6.73 3.66 -5.03
C GLU A 73 -7.81 4.72 -4.75
N MET A 74 -7.44 5.80 -4.08
CA MET A 74 -8.35 6.93 -3.91
C MET A 74 -8.59 7.65 -5.25
N PRO A 75 -9.84 7.86 -5.65
CA PRO A 75 -10.15 8.60 -6.86
C PRO A 75 -9.53 10.02 -6.84
N GLY A 76 -8.78 10.36 -7.87
CA GLY A 76 -8.14 11.66 -8.01
C GLY A 76 -6.80 11.81 -7.28
N THR A 77 -6.25 10.74 -6.72
CA THR A 77 -4.87 10.74 -6.23
C THR A 77 -3.93 11.02 -7.41
N PRO A 78 -3.08 12.05 -7.32
CA PRO A 78 -2.09 12.30 -8.34
C PRO A 78 -1.04 11.19 -8.30
N VAL A 79 -0.87 10.48 -9.40
CA VAL A 79 0.23 9.51 -9.53
C VAL A 79 1.47 10.27 -9.98
N ALA A 80 2.41 10.45 -9.07
CA ALA A 80 3.71 11.00 -9.36
C ALA A 80 4.75 9.87 -9.20
N PRO A 81 5.14 9.19 -10.28
CA PRO A 81 6.07 8.06 -10.24
C PRO A 81 7.40 8.40 -9.59
N GLU A 82 7.84 9.64 -9.80
CA GLU A 82 9.07 10.20 -9.21
C GLU A 82 9.02 10.29 -7.68
N LEU A 83 7.83 10.32 -7.08
CA LEU A 83 7.66 10.35 -5.62
C LEU A 83 7.57 8.95 -4.99
N CYS A 84 7.36 7.92 -5.81
CA CYS A 84 7.30 6.55 -5.30
C CYS A 84 8.68 6.12 -4.80
N GLY A 85 8.79 5.83 -3.48
CA GLY A 85 10.04 5.42 -2.82
C GLY A 85 11.05 6.53 -2.55
N SER A 86 10.75 7.80 -2.86
CA SER A 86 11.68 8.91 -2.73
C SER A 86 11.41 9.85 -1.56
N LEU A 87 10.22 9.80 -0.97
CA LEU A 87 9.83 10.63 0.18
C LEU A 87 9.66 9.81 1.45
N MET A 88 9.77 10.48 2.59
CA MET A 88 9.29 9.95 3.86
C MET A 88 7.80 9.56 3.71
N VAL A 89 7.39 8.50 4.39
CA VAL A 89 6.03 7.94 4.20
C VAL A 89 4.94 8.96 4.56
N THR A 90 5.17 9.75 5.60
CA THR A 90 4.25 10.80 6.03
C THR A 90 4.15 11.91 4.99
N ASP A 91 5.29 12.39 4.48
CA ASP A 91 5.33 13.42 3.43
C ASP A 91 4.69 12.92 2.13
N LYS A 92 4.95 11.68 1.76
CA LYS A 92 4.33 11.01 0.62
C LYS A 92 2.81 11.01 0.74
N LEU A 93 2.29 10.57 1.89
CA LEU A 93 0.85 10.51 2.13
C LEU A 93 0.24 11.91 2.07
N THR A 94 0.76 12.87 2.81
CA THR A 94 0.17 14.21 2.92
C THR A 94 0.25 15.00 1.61
N SER A 95 1.33 14.81 0.82
CA SER A 95 1.50 15.51 -0.47
C SER A 95 0.60 14.98 -1.58
N LEU A 96 0.15 13.72 -1.50
CA LEU A 96 -0.59 13.05 -2.56
C LEU A 96 -2.07 12.83 -2.24
N ILE A 97 -2.58 13.42 -1.18
CA ILE A 97 -4.02 13.41 -0.89
C ILE A 97 -4.77 14.11 -2.03
N PRO A 98 -5.85 13.51 -2.55
CA PRO A 98 -6.64 14.09 -3.62
C PRO A 98 -7.20 15.46 -3.26
N ARG A 99 -7.31 16.35 -4.25
CA ARG A 99 -7.86 17.70 -4.06
C ARG A 99 -9.26 17.66 -3.45
N GLY A 100 -9.51 18.56 -2.52
CA GLY A 100 -10.80 18.69 -1.84
C GLY A 100 -10.97 17.78 -0.63
N TRP A 101 -9.97 16.96 -0.30
CA TRP A 101 -9.89 16.25 0.96
C TRP A 101 -8.99 17.00 1.95
N GLU A 102 -9.40 17.06 3.19
CA GLU A 102 -8.68 17.67 4.30
C GLU A 102 -8.16 16.56 5.24
N VAL A 103 -6.96 16.74 5.75
CA VAL A 103 -6.36 15.80 6.71
C VAL A 103 -6.84 16.15 8.11
N GLU A 104 -7.53 15.24 8.77
CA GLU A 104 -7.96 15.40 10.18
C GLU A 104 -6.93 14.85 11.17
N GLY A 105 -6.15 13.86 10.77
CA GLY A 105 -5.12 13.26 11.61
C GLY A 105 -4.22 12.34 10.79
N VAL A 106 -2.97 12.24 11.20
CA VAL A 106 -1.93 11.39 10.61
C VAL A 106 -1.21 10.64 11.71
N LEU A 107 -0.90 9.38 11.46
CA LEU A 107 -0.14 8.55 12.39
C LEU A 107 0.87 7.70 11.62
N SER A 108 2.15 7.79 11.99
CA SER A 108 3.27 7.08 11.36
C SER A 108 3.73 5.89 12.19
N SER A 109 4.24 4.85 11.52
CA SER A 109 4.98 3.76 12.17
C SER A 109 6.47 4.07 12.37
N VAL A 110 6.95 5.20 11.85
CA VAL A 110 8.36 5.61 11.96
C VAL A 110 8.57 6.29 13.29
N SER A 111 9.40 5.69 14.13
CA SER A 111 9.72 6.24 15.45
C SER A 111 10.44 7.60 15.35
N GLY A 112 10.04 8.55 16.21
CA GLY A 112 10.64 9.88 16.26
C GLY A 112 9.99 10.93 15.36
N GLU A 113 9.03 10.57 14.53
CA GLU A 113 8.17 11.53 13.84
C GLU A 113 7.07 12.04 14.79
N GLU A 114 6.69 13.30 14.64
CA GLU A 114 5.51 13.83 15.30
C GLU A 114 4.27 13.06 14.86
N GLY A 115 3.44 12.60 15.79
CA GLY A 115 2.31 11.74 15.46
C GLY A 115 2.74 10.32 15.07
N SER A 116 3.70 9.72 15.77
CA SER A 116 4.10 8.34 15.55
C SER A 116 3.53 7.39 16.60
N GLN A 117 3.28 6.15 16.18
CA GLN A 117 2.93 5.03 17.07
C GLN A 117 4.21 4.34 17.53
N SER A 118 4.47 4.34 18.85
CA SER A 118 5.63 3.64 19.40
C SER A 118 5.49 2.12 19.27
N THR A 119 6.60 1.41 19.39
CA THR A 119 6.61 -0.06 19.40
C THR A 119 5.80 -0.62 20.57
N GLU A 120 5.88 0.02 21.73
CA GLU A 120 5.15 -0.37 22.92
C GLU A 120 3.62 -0.18 22.73
N GLN A 121 3.22 0.90 22.10
CA GLN A 121 1.80 1.17 21.76
C GLN A 121 1.28 0.13 20.77
N TYR A 122 2.05 -0.19 19.75
CA TYR A 122 1.72 -1.25 18.79
C TYR A 122 1.55 -2.60 19.49
N GLN A 123 2.54 -3.02 20.28
CA GLN A 123 2.51 -4.29 20.99
C GLN A 123 1.36 -4.36 22.01
N ALA A 124 1.02 -3.25 22.65
CA ALA A 124 -0.11 -3.19 23.58
C ALA A 124 -1.43 -3.48 22.87
N LEU A 125 -1.65 -2.92 21.66
CA LEU A 125 -2.86 -3.18 20.86
C LEU A 125 -2.93 -4.64 20.40
N VAL A 126 -1.82 -5.20 19.90
CA VAL A 126 -1.75 -6.61 19.48
C VAL A 126 -2.05 -7.53 20.66
N SER A 127 -1.41 -7.31 21.81
CA SER A 127 -1.57 -8.16 23.00
C SER A 127 -2.96 -8.08 23.62
N ALA A 128 -3.63 -6.94 23.48
CA ALA A 128 -5.00 -6.73 23.97
C ALA A 128 -6.07 -7.25 22.99
N GLY A 129 -5.69 -7.66 21.78
CA GLY A 129 -6.66 -8.07 20.75
C GLY A 129 -7.49 -6.89 20.19
N GLU A 130 -6.94 -5.68 20.23
CA GLU A 130 -7.60 -4.44 19.78
C GLU A 130 -7.37 -4.13 18.31
N LEU A 131 -6.99 -5.14 17.51
CA LEU A 131 -6.84 -4.99 16.08
C LEU A 131 -8.21 -5.01 15.37
N LEU A 132 -8.28 -4.34 14.24
CA LEU A 132 -9.48 -4.33 13.40
C LEU A 132 -9.58 -5.64 12.60
N ASP A 133 -10.81 -6.07 12.33
CA ASP A 133 -11.07 -7.22 11.46
C ASP A 133 -10.65 -6.93 10.02
N CYS A 134 -9.74 -7.73 9.47
CA CYS A 134 -9.31 -7.66 8.08
C CYS A 134 -10.15 -8.60 7.21
N LYS A 135 -10.98 -8.03 6.33
CA LYS A 135 -11.93 -8.79 5.48
C LYS A 135 -11.90 -8.37 4.01
N VAL A 136 -11.21 -7.28 3.70
CA VAL A 136 -11.18 -6.74 2.34
C VAL A 136 -9.96 -7.29 1.61
N SER A 137 -10.18 -8.12 0.60
CA SER A 137 -9.15 -8.63 -0.29
C SER A 137 -8.93 -7.68 -1.46
N ARG A 138 -7.71 -7.64 -1.98
CA ARG A 138 -7.40 -6.89 -3.21
C ARG A 138 -8.02 -7.59 -4.43
N GLY A 139 -8.19 -6.81 -5.50
CA GLY A 139 -8.85 -7.28 -6.70
C GLY A 139 -10.37 -7.19 -6.59
N ARG A 140 -11.03 -7.36 -7.70
CA ARG A 140 -12.49 -7.31 -7.80
C ARG A 140 -13.08 -8.70 -7.92
N GLU A 141 -14.25 -8.89 -7.37
CA GLU A 141 -15.01 -10.12 -7.53
C GLU A 141 -15.61 -10.23 -8.94
N GLY A 142 -15.91 -11.45 -9.36
CA GLY A 142 -16.59 -11.72 -10.64
C GLY A 142 -15.71 -11.59 -11.89
N VAL A 143 -14.39 -11.48 -11.74
CA VAL A 143 -13.44 -11.52 -12.86
C VAL A 143 -13.42 -12.92 -13.46
N THR A 144 -13.59 -13.02 -14.79
CA THR A 144 -13.49 -14.27 -15.52
C THR A 144 -12.02 -14.61 -15.85
N ASP A 145 -11.76 -15.88 -16.13
CA ASP A 145 -10.46 -16.36 -16.61
C ASP A 145 -10.05 -15.68 -17.93
N ASP A 146 -10.97 -15.48 -18.87
CA ASP A 146 -10.73 -14.78 -20.13
C ASP A 146 -10.33 -13.32 -19.93
N GLU A 147 -10.99 -12.61 -19.01
CA GLU A 147 -10.64 -11.23 -18.65
C GLU A 147 -9.25 -11.17 -18.00
N ALA A 148 -8.97 -12.08 -17.08
CA ALA A 148 -7.67 -12.16 -16.41
C ALA A 148 -6.55 -12.48 -17.42
N LEU A 149 -6.77 -13.46 -18.30
CA LEU A 149 -5.81 -13.84 -19.33
C LEU A 149 -5.54 -12.69 -20.30
N SER A 150 -6.57 -11.98 -20.76
CA SER A 150 -6.41 -10.86 -21.68
C SER A 150 -5.65 -9.69 -21.05
N THR A 151 -5.92 -9.40 -19.79
CA THR A 151 -5.26 -8.31 -19.04
C THR A 151 -3.81 -8.66 -18.74
N PHE A 152 -3.54 -9.89 -18.29
CA PHE A 152 -2.19 -10.39 -18.05
C PHE A 152 -1.36 -10.46 -19.35
N ALA A 153 -1.95 -10.89 -20.46
CA ALA A 153 -1.27 -10.90 -21.76
C ALA A 153 -0.82 -9.50 -22.19
N ARG A 154 -1.66 -8.48 -22.01
CA ARG A 154 -1.26 -7.08 -22.26
C ARG A 154 -0.09 -6.63 -21.40
N ALA A 155 -0.08 -7.02 -20.13
CA ALA A 155 1.01 -6.72 -19.22
C ALA A 155 2.30 -7.45 -19.62
N SER A 156 2.23 -8.73 -19.94
CA SER A 156 3.40 -9.56 -20.26
C SER A 156 4.03 -9.28 -21.62
N ILE A 157 3.27 -8.86 -22.63
CA ILE A 157 3.79 -8.51 -23.96
C ILE A 157 4.73 -7.29 -23.89
N GLY A 158 4.49 -6.35 -22.96
CA GLY A 158 5.37 -5.21 -22.72
C GLY A 158 6.57 -5.51 -21.82
N GLY A 159 6.62 -6.67 -21.20
CA GLY A 159 7.62 -7.06 -20.22
C GLY A 159 8.75 -7.89 -20.85
N THR A 160 10.00 -7.50 -20.64
CA THR A 160 11.15 -8.39 -20.82
C THR A 160 11.12 -9.43 -19.70
N GLY A 161 10.99 -10.69 -20.07
CA GLY A 161 10.85 -11.89 -19.23
C GLY A 161 11.13 -11.74 -17.74
N VAL A 162 10.15 -12.06 -16.96
CA VAL A 162 10.28 -12.09 -15.48
C VAL A 162 11.10 -13.33 -15.15
N GLY A 163 12.41 -13.14 -14.90
CA GLY A 163 13.19 -14.16 -14.19
C GLY A 163 12.67 -14.28 -12.76
N GLU A 164 13.15 -15.24 -11.99
CA GLU A 164 12.88 -15.31 -10.55
C GLU A 164 13.09 -13.93 -9.94
N LEU A 165 11.99 -13.27 -9.56
CA LEU A 165 12.05 -11.99 -8.90
C LEU A 165 12.31 -12.27 -7.42
N ASP A 166 13.48 -11.88 -6.97
CA ASP A 166 13.74 -11.81 -5.55
C ASP A 166 12.98 -10.58 -4.97
N VAL A 167 11.72 -10.82 -4.63
CA VAL A 167 10.80 -9.80 -4.09
C VAL A 167 11.37 -9.20 -2.80
N GLU A 168 12.01 -10.02 -1.97
CA GLU A 168 12.63 -9.56 -0.73
C GLU A 168 13.80 -8.61 -1.00
N SER A 169 14.66 -8.93 -1.97
CA SER A 169 15.75 -8.01 -2.38
C SER A 169 15.22 -6.73 -3.01
N ALA A 170 14.12 -6.81 -3.77
CA ALA A 170 13.47 -5.63 -4.34
C ALA A 170 12.91 -4.73 -3.24
N ARG A 171 12.22 -5.31 -2.27
CA ARG A 171 11.65 -4.61 -1.11
C ARG A 171 12.74 -3.96 -0.26
N ILE A 172 13.80 -4.69 0.09
CA ILE A 172 14.91 -4.17 0.89
C ILE A 172 15.60 -3.01 0.17
N ARG A 173 15.76 -3.10 -1.15
CA ARG A 173 16.33 -2.00 -1.93
C ARG A 173 15.42 -0.77 -1.91
N ALA A 174 14.13 -0.93 -2.13
CA ALA A 174 13.18 0.18 -2.09
C ALA A 174 13.16 0.86 -0.72
N SER A 175 13.11 0.10 0.38
CA SER A 175 13.05 0.64 1.74
C SER A 175 14.31 1.39 2.19
N ARG A 176 15.47 1.05 1.64
CA ARG A 176 16.75 1.73 1.98
C ARG A 176 16.91 3.11 1.32
N TRP A 177 16.09 3.44 0.34
CA TRP A 177 16.24 4.63 -0.49
C TRP A 177 15.20 5.71 -0.15
N VAL A 178 14.79 5.76 1.09
CA VAL A 178 13.96 6.85 1.58
C VAL A 178 14.72 8.17 1.38
N GLY A 179 14.15 9.08 0.58
CA GLY A 179 14.74 10.38 0.24
C GLY A 179 15.47 10.44 -1.11
N THR A 180 15.80 9.30 -1.74
CA THR A 180 16.36 9.27 -3.10
C THR A 180 15.76 8.12 -3.89
N GLN A 181 15.21 8.39 -5.06
CA GLN A 181 14.73 7.34 -5.95
C GLN A 181 15.93 6.66 -6.63
N PRO A 182 16.22 5.36 -6.38
CA PRO A 182 17.33 4.68 -7.02
C PRO A 182 17.04 4.49 -8.50
N ARG A 183 18.08 4.47 -9.32
CA ARG A 183 17.95 4.05 -10.72
C ARG A 183 17.33 2.66 -10.79
N GLY A 184 16.33 2.49 -11.64
CA GLY A 184 15.61 1.23 -11.80
C GLY A 184 14.62 0.90 -10.69
N TYR A 185 14.26 1.86 -9.81
CA TYR A 185 13.24 1.65 -8.80
C TYR A 185 11.87 1.29 -9.42
N LEU A 186 11.45 2.05 -10.44
CA LEU A 186 10.19 1.78 -11.15
C LEU A 186 10.22 0.45 -11.89
N ASP A 187 11.35 0.08 -12.51
CA ASP A 187 11.54 -1.24 -13.11
C ASP A 187 11.37 -2.36 -12.07
N THR A 188 11.94 -2.17 -10.90
CA THR A 188 11.83 -3.13 -9.79
C THR A 188 10.38 -3.26 -9.32
N LEU A 189 9.68 -2.15 -9.15
CA LEU A 189 8.26 -2.12 -8.76
C LEU A 189 7.37 -2.76 -9.85
N ALA A 190 7.64 -2.46 -11.13
CA ALA A 190 6.93 -3.06 -12.26
C ALA A 190 7.11 -4.58 -12.29
N ARG A 191 8.35 -5.07 -12.14
CA ARG A 191 8.63 -6.52 -12.09
C ARG A 191 7.93 -7.20 -10.93
N TYR A 192 7.86 -6.55 -9.77
CA TYR A 192 7.10 -7.05 -8.64
C TYR A 192 5.63 -7.28 -9.02
N TYR A 193 4.95 -6.27 -9.58
CA TYR A 193 3.55 -6.42 -9.97
C TYR A 193 3.35 -7.49 -11.06
N LEU A 194 4.25 -7.60 -12.02
CA LEU A 194 4.14 -8.62 -13.07
C LEU A 194 4.37 -10.05 -12.54
N SER A 195 5.31 -10.22 -11.60
CA SER A 195 5.52 -11.50 -10.92
C SER A 195 4.28 -11.91 -10.11
N ASP A 196 3.71 -10.96 -9.39
CA ASP A 196 2.50 -11.17 -8.58
C ASP A 196 1.29 -11.52 -9.46
N ALA A 197 1.16 -10.88 -10.62
CA ALA A 197 0.14 -11.23 -11.61
C ALA A 197 0.31 -12.66 -12.14
N ALA A 198 1.54 -13.06 -12.48
CA ALA A 198 1.83 -14.41 -12.96
C ALA A 198 1.53 -15.48 -11.91
N GLU A 199 1.87 -15.23 -10.65
CA GLU A 199 1.56 -16.13 -9.55
C GLU A 199 0.06 -16.24 -9.31
N SER A 200 -0.67 -15.13 -9.33
CA SER A 200 -2.13 -15.10 -9.21
C SER A 200 -2.81 -15.85 -10.35
N MET A 201 -2.33 -15.70 -11.60
CA MET A 201 -2.78 -16.47 -12.76
C MET A 201 -2.58 -17.97 -12.55
N SER A 202 -1.42 -18.39 -12.08
CA SER A 202 -1.09 -19.81 -11.85
C SER A 202 -1.97 -20.46 -10.77
N ARG A 203 -2.48 -19.67 -9.85
CA ARG A 203 -3.36 -20.11 -8.75
C ARG A 203 -4.86 -20.01 -9.06
N GLY A 204 -5.23 -19.42 -10.21
CA GLY A 204 -6.62 -19.17 -10.56
C GLY A 204 -7.26 -18.00 -9.79
N ASN A 205 -6.44 -17.12 -9.19
CA ASN A 205 -6.89 -15.94 -8.47
C ASN A 205 -7.09 -14.77 -9.46
N TRP A 206 -8.13 -14.87 -10.28
CA TRP A 206 -8.35 -13.99 -11.44
C TRP A 206 -8.44 -12.51 -11.07
N GLY A 207 -9.17 -12.17 -10.00
CA GLY A 207 -9.28 -10.79 -9.52
C GLY A 207 -7.95 -10.16 -9.12
N GLU A 208 -7.09 -10.92 -8.42
CA GLU A 208 -5.74 -10.49 -8.07
C GLU A 208 -4.81 -10.41 -9.27
N ALA A 209 -4.95 -11.33 -10.23
CA ALA A 209 -4.16 -11.31 -11.46
C ALA A 209 -4.45 -10.05 -12.28
N VAL A 210 -5.73 -9.66 -12.42
CA VAL A 210 -6.12 -8.41 -13.07
C VAL A 210 -5.58 -7.21 -12.30
N TYR A 211 -5.76 -7.17 -10.99
CA TYR A 211 -5.25 -6.09 -10.14
C TYR A 211 -3.75 -5.85 -10.36
N SER A 212 -2.95 -6.88 -10.22
CA SER A 212 -1.49 -6.77 -10.35
C SER A 212 -1.05 -6.43 -11.77
N SER A 213 -1.75 -6.95 -12.80
CA SER A 213 -1.50 -6.61 -14.20
C SER A 213 -1.80 -5.15 -14.51
N GLU A 214 -2.89 -4.59 -13.99
CA GLU A 214 -3.25 -3.18 -14.14
C GLU A 214 -2.25 -2.26 -13.43
N LYS A 215 -1.78 -2.63 -12.22
CA LYS A 215 -0.71 -1.90 -11.52
C LYS A 215 0.59 -1.88 -12.33
N TYR A 216 1.00 -3.01 -12.91
CA TYR A 216 2.15 -3.07 -13.81
C TYR A 216 2.00 -2.09 -14.99
N LEU A 217 0.86 -2.15 -15.68
CA LEU A 217 0.59 -1.27 -16.84
C LEU A 217 0.61 0.21 -16.44
N SER A 218 0.11 0.55 -15.28
CA SER A 218 0.11 1.91 -14.74
C SER A 218 1.54 2.42 -14.49
N VAL A 219 2.42 1.62 -13.90
CA VAL A 219 3.84 1.97 -13.70
C VAL A 219 4.56 2.21 -15.02
N GLN A 220 4.34 1.32 -16.01
CA GLN A 220 4.94 1.43 -17.35
C GLN A 220 4.48 2.67 -18.14
N GLN A 221 3.22 3.07 -17.98
CA GLN A 221 2.71 4.29 -18.63
C GLN A 221 3.33 5.54 -18.02
N SER A 222 3.53 5.54 -16.73
CA SER A 222 4.15 6.65 -16.00
C SER A 222 5.61 6.87 -16.41
N GLU A 223 6.38 5.81 -16.63
CA GLU A 223 7.75 5.89 -17.16
C GLU A 223 7.81 6.54 -18.56
N LYS A 224 6.86 6.17 -19.43
CA LYS A 224 6.81 6.72 -20.80
C LYS A 224 6.42 8.19 -20.86
N GLN A 225 5.75 8.71 -19.84
CA GLN A 225 5.37 10.12 -19.75
C GLN A 225 6.48 10.99 -19.15
N ALA A 226 7.40 10.38 -18.38
CA ALA A 226 8.52 11.06 -17.74
C ALA A 226 9.80 11.09 -18.61
N ALA A 227 9.85 10.33 -19.70
CA ALA A 227 10.98 10.26 -20.65
C ALA A 227 10.75 11.19 -21.84
#